data_15ea78e75ee5eb03eec678c50e5796de
#
_entry.id   15ea78e75ee5eb03eec678c50e5796de
#
_cell.length_a   1.000
_cell.length_b   1.000
_cell.length_c   1.000
_cell.angle_alpha   90.00
_cell.angle_beta   90.00
_cell.angle_gamma   90.00
#
_symmetry.space_group_name_H-M   'P 1'
#
loop_
_entity.id
_entity.type
_entity.pdbx_description
1 polymer ?
#
loop_
_entity_poly.entity_id
_entity_poly.type
_entity_poly.pdbx_seq_one_letter_code
_entity_poly.pdbx_strand_id
1 'polypeptide(L)'
;MKRIIRKYGPPIFHCINDFGQGSLAALIPFFIANFGLNYYQSASIIFCNTVVASVAQPVLGYVADRWRVPWFIPVGFTVTLVSISAMALATSYEMILALSLLAGVGAALFHPEAALLVNRTQSHEIGNAMGRFAVGGRCGLCVGTLYCWWCLRLWGTIPLGIYAYRATWCIVISLCLYG
;
A
#
# COMPACT_ATOMS: atom_id res chain seq x y z
N MET A 1 25.88 8.45 2.14
CA MET A 1 24.42 8.67 2.24
C MET A 1 23.68 8.10 1.05
N LYS A 2 23.94 8.47 -0.21
CA LYS A 2 23.26 7.96 -1.43
C LYS A 2 23.24 6.43 -1.54
N ARG A 3 24.32 5.71 -1.19
CA ARG A 3 24.39 4.23 -1.23
C ARG A 3 23.44 3.57 -0.22
N ILE A 4 23.27 4.14 0.96
CA ILE A 4 22.35 3.63 1.99
C ILE A 4 20.90 3.81 1.54
N ILE A 5 20.56 4.98 1.01
CA ILE A 5 19.20 5.28 0.50
C ILE A 5 18.84 4.32 -0.65
N ARG A 6 19.75 4.08 -1.59
CA ARG A 6 19.52 3.13 -2.69
C ARG A 6 19.32 1.68 -2.21
N LYS A 7 19.99 1.29 -1.12
CA LYS A 7 19.92 -0.08 -0.59
C LYS A 7 18.67 -0.32 0.25
N TYR A 8 18.29 0.62 1.10
CA TYR A 8 17.24 0.46 2.11
C TYR A 8 15.95 1.23 1.79
N GLY A 9 16.00 2.22 0.92
CA GLY A 9 14.84 2.99 0.51
C GLY A 9 13.71 2.12 -0.06
N PRO A 10 13.95 1.34 -1.11
CA PRO A 10 12.90 0.50 -1.70
C PRO A 10 12.22 -0.46 -0.73
N PRO A 11 12.94 -1.22 0.14
CA PRO A 11 12.31 -2.05 1.18
C PRO A 11 11.44 -1.25 2.16
N ILE A 12 11.89 -0.06 2.54
CA ILE A 12 11.13 0.83 3.45
C ILE A 12 9.85 1.33 2.77
N PHE A 13 9.95 1.79 1.51
CA PHE A 13 8.75 2.21 0.75
C PHE A 13 7.75 1.07 0.58
N HIS A 14 8.24 -0.14 0.30
CA HIS A 14 7.38 -1.31 0.21
C HIS A 14 6.70 -1.63 1.55
N CYS A 15 7.46 -1.55 2.67
CA CYS A 15 6.91 -1.72 4.00
C CYS A 15 5.79 -0.72 4.29
N ILE A 16 5.97 0.55 3.97
CA ILE A 16 4.98 1.60 4.22
C ILE A 16 3.74 1.43 3.31
N ASN A 17 3.94 1.07 2.04
CA ASN A 17 2.82 0.81 1.12
C ASN A 17 1.97 -0.37 1.61
N ASP A 18 2.62 -1.46 1.96
CA ASP A 18 1.94 -2.69 2.37
C ASP A 18 1.40 -2.63 3.80
N PHE A 19 1.87 -1.71 4.63
CA PHE A 19 1.24 -1.35 5.89
C PHE A 19 -0.23 -0.94 5.69
N GLY A 20 -0.52 -0.12 4.68
CA GLY A 20 -1.89 0.20 4.30
C GLY A 20 -2.70 -1.03 3.88
N GLN A 21 -2.14 -1.88 3.04
CA GLN A 21 -2.81 -3.10 2.57
C GLN A 21 -3.10 -4.08 3.72
N GLY A 22 -2.17 -4.23 4.67
CA GLY A 22 -2.39 -5.03 5.88
C GLY A 22 -3.51 -4.47 6.76
N SER A 23 -3.62 -3.15 6.85
CA SER A 23 -4.69 -2.48 7.60
C SER A 23 -6.07 -2.77 7.01
N LEU A 24 -6.20 -2.86 5.67
CA LEU A 24 -7.47 -3.17 5.01
C LEU A 24 -8.07 -4.51 5.49
N ALA A 25 -7.25 -5.55 5.58
CA ALA A 25 -7.71 -6.86 6.06
C ALA A 25 -8.19 -6.78 7.53
N ALA A 26 -7.50 -6.02 8.37
CA ALA A 26 -7.88 -5.84 9.77
C ALA A 26 -9.15 -5.00 9.97
N LEU A 27 -9.53 -4.18 8.99
CA LEU A 27 -10.75 -3.37 9.01
C LEU A 27 -12.02 -4.15 8.70
N ILE A 28 -11.93 -5.34 8.10
CA ILE A 28 -13.11 -6.12 7.69
C ILE A 28 -14.06 -6.42 8.86
N PRO A 29 -13.62 -6.91 10.03
CA PRO A 29 -14.51 -7.13 11.16
C PRO A 29 -15.22 -5.86 11.62
N PHE A 30 -14.53 -4.72 11.58
CA PHE A 30 -15.11 -3.42 11.90
C PHE A 30 -16.20 -3.02 10.90
N PHE A 31 -15.99 -3.20 9.60
CA PHE A 31 -17.00 -2.92 8.57
C PHE A 31 -18.22 -3.85 8.70
N ILE A 32 -18.00 -5.15 9.01
CA ILE A 32 -19.10 -6.07 9.29
C ILE A 32 -19.96 -5.55 10.45
N ALA A 33 -19.33 -5.16 11.54
CA ALA A 33 -20.03 -4.71 12.75
C ALA A 33 -20.79 -3.38 12.54
N ASN A 34 -20.21 -2.43 11.81
CA ASN A 34 -20.78 -1.09 11.67
C ASN A 34 -21.75 -0.94 10.50
N PHE A 35 -21.58 -1.72 9.44
CA PHE A 35 -22.41 -1.64 8.22
C PHE A 35 -23.31 -2.88 8.02
N GLY A 36 -23.25 -3.87 8.91
CA GLY A 36 -24.03 -5.09 8.79
C GLY A 36 -23.69 -5.92 7.56
N LEU A 37 -22.41 -5.92 7.12
CA LEU A 37 -22.01 -6.57 5.88
C LEU A 37 -22.16 -8.09 5.98
N ASN A 38 -22.70 -8.69 4.94
CA ASN A 38 -22.69 -10.14 4.78
C ASN A 38 -21.33 -10.66 4.30
N TYR A 39 -21.16 -12.00 4.26
CA TYR A 39 -19.91 -12.64 3.84
C TYR A 39 -19.48 -12.26 2.41
N TYR A 40 -20.43 -12.17 1.48
CA TYR A 40 -20.14 -11.81 0.08
C TYR A 40 -19.62 -10.39 -0.03
N GLN A 41 -20.25 -9.44 0.66
CA GLN A 41 -19.83 -8.04 0.71
C GLN A 41 -18.45 -7.91 1.35
N SER A 42 -18.20 -8.59 2.45
CA SER A 42 -16.90 -8.55 3.14
C SER A 42 -15.79 -9.15 2.28
N ALA A 43 -16.04 -10.28 1.65
CA ALA A 43 -15.09 -10.93 0.76
C ALA A 43 -14.82 -10.10 -0.50
N SER A 44 -15.85 -9.46 -1.06
CA SER A 44 -15.70 -8.64 -2.27
C SER A 44 -14.77 -7.42 -2.08
N ILE A 45 -14.70 -6.84 -0.89
CA ILE A 45 -13.79 -5.73 -0.58
C ILE A 45 -12.33 -6.16 -0.84
N ILE A 46 -11.90 -7.27 -0.24
CA ILE A 46 -10.53 -7.80 -0.42
C ILE A 46 -10.33 -8.35 -1.83
N PHE A 47 -11.32 -9.10 -2.35
CA PHE A 47 -11.25 -9.71 -3.68
C PHE A 47 -11.07 -8.65 -4.76
N CYS A 48 -11.90 -7.61 -4.78
CA CYS A 48 -11.82 -6.54 -5.79
C CYS A 48 -10.49 -5.78 -5.71
N ASN A 49 -10.01 -5.46 -4.50
CA ASN A 49 -8.68 -4.87 -4.32
C ASN A 49 -7.59 -5.73 -4.96
N THR A 50 -7.57 -7.03 -4.63
CA THR A 50 -6.56 -7.97 -5.10
C THR A 50 -6.64 -8.20 -6.61
N VAL A 51 -7.85 -8.36 -7.16
CA VAL A 51 -8.04 -8.57 -8.61
C VAL A 51 -7.59 -7.35 -9.39
N VAL A 52 -8.00 -6.15 -8.99
CA VAL A 52 -7.57 -4.91 -9.66
C VAL A 52 -6.05 -4.77 -9.59
N ALA A 53 -5.45 -4.96 -8.41
CA ALA A 53 -4.00 -4.93 -8.27
C ALA A 53 -3.33 -5.94 -9.21
N SER A 54 -3.76 -7.20 -9.17
CA SER A 54 -3.12 -8.28 -9.94
C SER A 54 -3.28 -8.14 -11.45
N VAL A 55 -4.46 -7.72 -11.93
CA VAL A 55 -4.73 -7.57 -13.37
C VAL A 55 -4.06 -6.33 -13.95
N ALA A 56 -4.00 -5.23 -13.19
CA ALA A 56 -3.38 -4.00 -13.67
C ALA A 56 -1.84 -4.03 -13.61
N GLN A 57 -1.22 -4.80 -12.69
CA GLN A 57 0.24 -4.87 -12.55
C GLN A 57 0.99 -5.25 -13.83
N PRO A 58 0.63 -6.29 -14.61
CA PRO A 58 1.32 -6.62 -15.84
C PRO A 58 1.28 -5.49 -16.88
N VAL A 59 0.13 -4.83 -17.01
CA VAL A 59 -0.06 -3.71 -17.94
C VAL A 59 0.79 -2.51 -17.53
N LEU A 60 0.70 -2.12 -16.25
CA LEU A 60 1.46 -1.00 -15.70
C LEU A 60 2.97 -1.30 -15.64
N GLY A 61 3.36 -2.56 -15.41
CA GLY A 61 4.74 -3.00 -15.49
C GLY A 61 5.30 -2.86 -16.90
N TYR A 62 4.55 -3.26 -17.91
CA TYR A 62 4.94 -3.04 -19.32
C TYR A 62 5.12 -1.55 -19.65
N VAL A 63 4.21 -0.70 -19.15
CA VAL A 63 4.30 0.75 -19.32
C VAL A 63 5.56 1.30 -18.63
N ALA A 64 5.83 0.87 -17.40
CA ALA A 64 6.97 1.29 -16.60
C ALA A 64 8.31 0.87 -17.22
N ASP A 65 8.37 -0.32 -17.82
CA ASP A 65 9.55 -0.81 -18.53
C ASP A 65 9.86 0.03 -19.78
N ARG A 66 8.82 0.38 -20.54
CA ARG A 66 8.98 1.04 -21.83
C ARG A 66 9.24 2.55 -21.72
N TRP A 67 8.56 3.23 -20.79
CA TRP A 67 8.54 4.70 -20.74
C TRP A 67 9.22 5.32 -19.52
N ARG A 68 9.76 4.51 -18.60
CA ARG A 68 10.41 5.00 -17.36
C ARG A 68 9.55 6.04 -16.64
N VAL A 69 8.54 5.59 -15.96
CA VAL A 69 7.54 6.44 -15.27
C VAL A 69 7.78 6.48 -13.75
N PRO A 70 8.85 7.11 -13.25
CA PRO A 70 9.23 7.07 -11.84
C PRO A 70 8.15 7.66 -10.92
N TRP A 71 7.26 8.48 -11.47
CA TRP A 71 6.12 9.05 -10.75
C TRP A 71 5.04 8.01 -10.39
N PHE A 72 5.07 6.80 -10.95
CA PHE A 72 4.20 5.71 -10.56
C PHE A 72 4.38 5.33 -9.08
N ILE A 73 5.61 5.40 -8.54
CA ILE A 73 5.88 5.12 -7.13
C ILE A 73 5.13 6.10 -6.22
N PRO A 74 5.37 7.42 -6.29
CA PRO A 74 4.69 8.36 -5.40
C PRO A 74 3.17 8.42 -5.63
N VAL A 75 2.71 8.33 -6.86
CA VAL A 75 1.26 8.34 -7.16
C VAL A 75 0.59 7.07 -6.64
N GLY A 76 1.14 5.88 -6.94
CA GLY A 76 0.59 4.61 -6.46
C GLY A 76 0.55 4.54 -4.95
N PHE A 77 1.63 4.92 -4.29
CA PHE A 77 1.72 5.02 -2.84
C PHE A 77 0.65 5.96 -2.27
N THR A 78 0.52 7.15 -2.85
CA THR A 78 -0.47 8.16 -2.48
C THR A 78 -1.90 7.60 -2.58
N VAL A 79 -2.23 7.05 -3.74
CA VAL A 79 -3.57 6.53 -4.01
C VAL A 79 -3.90 5.40 -3.03
N THR A 80 -2.98 4.46 -2.79
CA THR A 80 -3.18 3.38 -1.81
C THR A 80 -3.50 3.92 -0.42
N LEU A 81 -2.64 4.81 0.10
CA LEU A 81 -2.79 5.30 1.47
C LEU A 81 -4.02 6.19 1.67
N VAL A 82 -4.28 7.10 0.71
CA VAL A 82 -5.45 7.98 0.78
C VAL A 82 -6.73 7.16 0.73
N SER A 83 -6.81 6.18 -0.17
CA SER A 83 -8.00 5.34 -0.31
C SER A 83 -8.29 4.55 0.97
N ILE A 84 -7.29 3.90 1.55
CA ILE A 84 -7.47 3.13 2.79
C ILE A 84 -7.80 4.05 3.97
N SER A 85 -7.16 5.21 4.07
CA SER A 85 -7.48 6.19 5.13
C SER A 85 -8.88 6.77 4.98
N ALA A 86 -9.33 7.03 3.75
CA ALA A 86 -10.67 7.55 3.49
C ALA A 86 -11.79 6.55 3.83
N MET A 87 -11.49 5.24 3.94
CA MET A 87 -12.46 4.26 4.42
C MET A 87 -12.94 4.55 5.85
N ALA A 88 -12.15 5.28 6.66
CA ALA A 88 -12.58 5.74 7.98
C ALA A 88 -13.76 6.73 7.93
N LEU A 89 -13.96 7.38 6.79
CA LEU A 89 -15.04 8.33 6.54
C LEU A 89 -16.18 7.72 5.71
N ALA A 90 -16.09 6.42 5.42
CA ALA A 90 -17.10 5.74 4.63
C ALA A 90 -18.44 5.69 5.35
N THR A 91 -19.50 5.94 4.62
CA THR A 91 -20.87 5.93 5.12
C THR A 91 -21.70 4.79 4.52
N SER A 92 -21.14 4.05 3.54
CA SER A 92 -21.81 2.93 2.91
C SER A 92 -20.83 1.86 2.43
N TYR A 93 -21.35 0.65 2.18
CA TYR A 93 -20.59 -0.45 1.59
C TYR A 93 -20.00 -0.09 0.21
N GLU A 94 -20.79 0.58 -0.64
CA GLU A 94 -20.38 0.98 -1.99
C GLU A 94 -19.17 1.92 -1.94
N MET A 95 -19.14 2.84 -0.98
CA MET A 95 -18.01 3.73 -0.76
C MET A 95 -16.76 2.95 -0.33
N ILE A 96 -16.90 1.97 0.59
CA ILE A 96 -15.80 1.10 1.01
C ILE A 96 -15.27 0.30 -0.19
N LEU A 97 -16.17 -0.28 -0.99
CA LEU A 97 -15.80 -1.05 -2.17
C LEU A 97 -15.07 -0.19 -3.22
N ALA A 98 -15.58 1.01 -3.50
CA ALA A 98 -14.94 1.95 -4.43
C ALA A 98 -13.53 2.36 -3.96
N LEU A 99 -13.36 2.65 -2.68
CA LEU A 99 -12.06 2.97 -2.08
C LEU A 99 -11.12 1.76 -2.10
N SER A 100 -11.65 0.55 -1.93
CA SER A 100 -10.88 -0.69 -2.04
C SER A 100 -10.35 -0.92 -3.47
N LEU A 101 -11.19 -0.72 -4.48
CA LEU A 101 -10.78 -0.77 -5.89
C LEU A 101 -9.68 0.27 -6.17
N LEU A 102 -9.86 1.50 -5.69
CA LEU A 102 -8.87 2.57 -5.87
C LEU A 102 -7.54 2.26 -5.18
N ALA A 103 -7.57 1.68 -3.98
CA ALA A 103 -6.37 1.20 -3.29
C ALA A 103 -5.65 0.11 -4.10
N GLY A 104 -6.39 -0.79 -4.76
CA GLY A 104 -5.85 -1.79 -5.68
C GLY A 104 -5.14 -1.18 -6.88
N VAL A 105 -5.70 -0.12 -7.47
CA VAL A 105 -5.04 0.66 -8.55
C VAL A 105 -3.74 1.28 -8.05
N GLY A 106 -3.75 1.86 -6.85
CA GLY A 106 -2.54 2.41 -6.22
C GLY A 106 -1.44 1.37 -6.05
N ALA A 107 -1.79 0.19 -5.55
CA ALA A 107 -0.84 -0.94 -5.42
C ALA A 107 -0.29 -1.39 -6.78
N ALA A 108 -1.14 -1.43 -7.81
CA ALA A 108 -0.75 -1.81 -9.17
C ALA A 108 0.24 -0.81 -9.82
N LEU A 109 0.13 0.47 -9.50
CA LEU A 109 1.10 1.49 -9.91
C LEU A 109 2.44 1.35 -9.17
N PHE A 110 2.37 1.11 -7.86
CA PHE A 110 3.55 1.10 -6.99
C PHE A 110 4.45 -0.10 -7.23
N HIS A 111 3.91 -1.33 -7.17
CA HIS A 111 4.71 -2.55 -7.10
C HIS A 111 5.66 -2.78 -8.30
N PRO A 112 5.21 -2.68 -9.57
CA PRO A 112 6.09 -2.94 -10.70
C PRO A 112 7.22 -1.90 -10.80
N GLU A 113 6.94 -0.62 -10.65
CA GLU A 113 7.97 0.42 -10.75
C GLU A 113 8.94 0.37 -9.56
N ALA A 114 8.47 0.05 -8.35
CA ALA A 114 9.34 -0.14 -7.19
C ALA A 114 10.28 -1.35 -7.37
N ALA A 115 9.78 -2.46 -7.93
CA ALA A 115 10.60 -3.61 -8.28
C ALA A 115 11.63 -3.28 -9.37
N LEU A 116 11.25 -2.52 -10.39
CA LEU A 116 12.15 -2.01 -11.44
C LEU A 116 13.23 -1.10 -10.88
N LEU A 117 12.89 -0.24 -9.93
CA LEU A 117 13.85 0.61 -9.23
C LEU A 117 14.91 -0.22 -8.52
N VAL A 118 14.52 -1.30 -7.83
CA VAL A 118 15.46 -2.25 -7.20
C VAL A 118 16.37 -2.87 -8.25
N ASN A 119 15.82 -3.38 -9.35
CA ASN A 119 16.59 -3.99 -10.46
C ASN A 119 17.62 -3.02 -11.04
N ARG A 120 17.22 -1.78 -11.32
CA ARG A 120 18.08 -0.75 -11.92
C ARG A 120 19.18 -0.25 -10.98
N THR A 121 18.90 -0.21 -9.67
CA THR A 121 19.83 0.38 -8.69
C THR A 121 20.75 -0.62 -8.00
N GLN A 122 20.41 -1.92 -8.01
CA GLN A 122 21.13 -2.96 -7.29
C GLN A 122 21.39 -4.21 -8.15
N SER A 123 21.68 -4.04 -9.44
CA SER A 123 21.86 -5.12 -10.42
C SER A 123 22.94 -6.16 -10.05
N HIS A 124 23.98 -5.77 -9.33
CA HIS A 124 25.07 -6.68 -8.91
C HIS A 124 24.66 -7.65 -7.78
N GLU A 125 23.63 -7.34 -7.00
CA GLU A 125 23.15 -8.15 -5.87
C GLU A 125 21.63 -8.37 -5.97
N ILE A 126 21.12 -8.61 -7.17
CA ILE A 126 19.66 -8.57 -7.45
C ILE A 126 18.86 -9.50 -6.54
N GLY A 127 19.33 -10.74 -6.30
CA GLY A 127 18.65 -11.70 -5.43
C GLY A 127 18.51 -11.19 -3.99
N ASN A 128 19.60 -10.67 -3.42
CA ASN A 128 19.61 -10.09 -2.07
C ASN A 128 18.75 -8.81 -2.01
N ALA A 129 18.76 -8.00 -3.06
CA ALA A 129 18.01 -6.76 -3.13
C ALA A 129 16.49 -7.04 -3.19
N MET A 130 16.07 -7.97 -4.05
CA MET A 130 14.68 -8.40 -4.15
C MET A 130 14.20 -9.13 -2.88
N GLY A 131 15.09 -9.92 -2.24
CA GLY A 131 14.80 -10.52 -0.95
C GLY A 131 14.51 -9.48 0.14
N ARG A 132 15.34 -8.44 0.26
CA ARG A 132 15.09 -7.31 1.19
C ARG A 132 13.81 -6.57 0.86
N PHE A 133 13.55 -6.34 -0.43
CA PHE A 133 12.32 -5.69 -0.91
C PHE A 133 11.09 -6.51 -0.50
N ALA A 134 11.09 -7.82 -0.73
CA ALA A 134 10.00 -8.70 -0.34
C ALA A 134 9.78 -8.76 1.18
N VAL A 135 10.87 -8.82 1.97
CA VAL A 135 10.79 -8.76 3.43
C VAL A 135 10.16 -7.44 3.88
N GLY A 136 10.54 -6.31 3.26
CA GLY A 136 9.93 -5.01 3.54
C GLY A 136 8.41 -5.05 3.42
N GLY A 137 7.87 -5.52 2.30
CA GLY A 137 6.42 -5.65 2.09
C GLY A 137 5.75 -6.56 3.12
N ARG A 138 6.32 -7.75 3.38
CA ARG A 138 5.77 -8.67 4.39
C ARG A 138 5.75 -8.08 5.80
N CYS A 139 6.81 -7.38 6.19
CA CYS A 139 6.83 -6.63 7.46
C CYS A 139 5.73 -5.57 7.48
N GLY A 140 5.53 -4.83 6.39
CA GLY A 140 4.47 -3.83 6.26
C GLY A 140 3.08 -4.42 6.48
N LEU A 141 2.76 -5.52 5.79
CA LEU A 141 1.49 -6.23 5.97
C LEU A 141 1.25 -6.62 7.43
N CYS A 142 2.23 -7.26 8.07
CA CYS A 142 2.10 -7.69 9.47
C CYS A 142 1.93 -6.51 10.42
N VAL A 143 2.77 -5.49 10.31
CA VAL A 143 2.73 -4.32 11.20
C VAL A 143 1.43 -3.54 10.98
N GLY A 144 0.97 -3.37 9.73
CA GLY A 144 -0.28 -2.69 9.41
C GLY A 144 -1.50 -3.39 10.01
N THR A 145 -1.56 -4.72 9.89
CA THR A 145 -2.63 -5.52 10.50
C THR A 145 -2.65 -5.39 12.01
N LEU A 146 -1.50 -5.56 12.67
CA LEU A 146 -1.37 -5.47 14.14
C LEU A 146 -1.69 -4.06 14.65
N TYR A 147 -1.18 -3.03 14.00
CA TYR A 147 -1.44 -1.64 14.36
C TYR A 147 -2.91 -1.29 14.24
N CYS A 148 -3.56 -1.65 13.14
CA CYS A 148 -4.98 -1.40 12.92
C CYS A 148 -5.83 -2.12 13.97
N TRP A 149 -5.57 -3.41 14.22
CA TRP A 149 -6.25 -4.18 15.24
C TRP A 149 -6.09 -3.54 16.64
N TRP A 150 -4.88 -3.12 17.00
CA TRP A 150 -4.60 -2.45 18.26
C TRP A 150 -5.36 -1.13 18.41
N CYS A 151 -5.39 -0.30 17.37
CA CYS A 151 -6.16 0.94 17.36
C CYS A 151 -7.65 0.70 17.51
N LEU A 152 -8.22 -0.26 16.79
CA LEU A 152 -9.63 -0.60 16.89
C LEU A 152 -10.00 -1.10 18.28
N ARG A 153 -9.12 -1.86 18.92
CA ARG A 153 -9.35 -2.40 20.26
C ARG A 153 -9.32 -1.31 21.35
N LEU A 154 -8.43 -0.32 21.21
CA LEU A 154 -8.27 0.73 22.25
C LEU A 154 -9.26 1.87 22.10
N TRP A 155 -9.57 2.27 20.90
CA TRP A 155 -10.39 3.46 20.65
C TRP A 155 -11.72 3.20 19.96
N GLY A 156 -11.99 1.98 19.54
CA GLY A 156 -13.23 1.62 18.86
C GLY A 156 -13.46 2.33 17.51
N THR A 157 -12.48 3.08 17.05
CA THR A 157 -12.57 3.94 15.85
C THR A 157 -11.30 3.84 15.01
N ILE A 158 -11.41 4.16 13.72
CA ILE A 158 -10.29 4.18 12.75
C ILE A 158 -9.43 5.49 12.79
N PRO A 159 -9.72 6.55 13.56
CA PRO A 159 -9.25 7.92 13.31
C PRO A 159 -7.73 8.12 13.30
N LEU A 160 -6.99 7.34 14.08
CA LEU A 160 -5.54 7.54 14.24
C LEU A 160 -4.69 7.05 13.07
N GLY A 161 -5.19 6.15 12.25
CA GLY A 161 -4.54 5.76 10.99
C GLY A 161 -4.29 6.96 10.07
N ILE A 162 -5.25 7.87 9.99
CA ILE A 162 -5.18 9.05 9.11
C ILE A 162 -4.03 9.98 9.52
N TYR A 163 -3.77 10.16 10.81
CA TYR A 163 -2.70 11.05 11.28
C TYR A 163 -1.31 10.44 11.16
N ALA A 164 -1.17 9.14 11.40
CA ALA A 164 0.08 8.42 11.17
C ALA A 164 0.48 8.45 9.68
N TYR A 165 -0.49 8.34 8.79
CA TYR A 165 -0.27 8.47 7.35
C TYR A 165 0.19 9.87 6.92
N ARG A 166 -0.24 10.96 7.59
CA ARG A 166 0.24 12.32 7.29
C ARG A 166 1.73 12.49 7.56
N ALA A 167 2.26 11.88 8.62
CA ALA A 167 3.68 11.93 8.94
C ALA A 167 4.53 11.17 7.91
N THR A 168 4.06 10.00 7.46
CA THR A 168 4.75 9.22 6.41
C THR A 168 4.73 9.92 5.05
N TRP A 169 3.70 10.71 4.75
CA TRP A 169 3.62 11.53 3.54
C TRP A 169 4.79 12.50 3.41
N CYS A 170 5.08 13.25 4.47
CA CYS A 170 6.18 14.21 4.47
C CYS A 170 7.53 13.52 4.21
N ILE A 171 7.73 12.32 4.75
CA ILE A 171 8.98 11.56 4.58
C ILE A 171 9.12 11.05 3.14
N VAL A 172 8.05 10.48 2.56
CA VAL A 172 8.10 9.91 1.20
C VAL A 172 8.25 10.99 0.14
N ILE A 173 7.49 12.08 0.26
CA ILE A 173 7.64 13.22 -0.66
C ILE A 173 9.05 13.79 -0.58
N SER A 174 9.60 13.97 0.62
CA SER A 174 10.97 14.45 0.81
C SER A 174 12.00 13.51 0.18
N LEU A 175 11.84 12.19 0.34
CA LEU A 175 12.78 11.21 -0.23
C LEU A 175 12.64 11.07 -1.75
N CYS A 176 11.44 11.25 -2.32
CA CYS A 176 11.23 11.24 -3.77
C CYS A 176 11.70 12.52 -4.47
N LEU A 177 11.64 13.68 -3.77
CA LEU A 177 12.07 14.97 -4.32
C LEU A 177 13.58 15.21 -4.23
N TYR A 178 14.28 14.59 -3.27
CA TYR A 178 15.71 14.79 -3.01
C TYR A 178 16.59 13.58 -3.34
N GLY A 179 16.04 12.49 -3.88
CA GLY A 179 16.74 11.27 -4.34
C GLY A 179 17.05 11.30 -5.80
#